data_7cd4926fbb25f6d530d02ddb4ec113a1
#
_entry.id   7cd4926fbb25f6d530d02ddb4ec113a1
#
_cell.length_a   1.000
_cell.length_b   1.000
_cell.length_c   1.000
_cell.angle_alpha   90.00
_cell.angle_beta   90.00
_cell.angle_gamma   90.00
#
_symmetry.space_group_name_H-M   'P 1'
#
loop_
_entity.id
_entity.type
_entity.pdbx_description
1 polymer ?
#
loop_
_entity_poly.entity_id
_entity_poly.type
_entity_poly.pdbx_seq_one_letter_code
_entity_poly.pdbx_strand_id
1 'polypeptide(L)'
;MTSFARRALVLGFAAAVPVLGARAAFAVDALPDARFVGYAQQINDFEIAAGQMALTKSTNENVRAFASRAIALHSDAAQRLAKARSEAGVSYAPDPSSPPNTQAILQRLNGLDGAQFDTTYANAQLGICTDAEAQYGAYSQNGRNGALRRYAQAELPHMQGQLEFARRLAGGR
;
A
#
# COMPACT_ATOMS: atom_id res chain seq x y z
N MET A 1 -30.58 -75.47 15.34
CA MET A 1 -30.17 -74.95 14.03
C MET A 1 -30.15 -73.46 14.13
N THR A 2 -28.97 -72.89 14.35
CA THR A 2 -28.72 -71.47 14.72
C THR A 2 -28.26 -70.72 13.50
N SER A 3 -29.05 -69.71 13.10
CA SER A 3 -28.72 -68.79 12.00
C SER A 3 -27.96 -67.60 12.53
N PHE A 4 -26.68 -67.40 12.10
CA PHE A 4 -25.85 -66.25 12.39
C PHE A 4 -26.15 -65.09 11.40
N ALA A 5 -26.76 -64.02 11.91
CA ALA A 5 -26.93 -62.80 11.17
C ALA A 5 -25.63 -61.98 11.21
N ARG A 6 -24.97 -61.80 10.07
CA ARG A 6 -23.80 -60.91 9.91
C ARG A 6 -24.27 -59.45 9.80
N ARG A 7 -23.97 -58.62 10.80
CA ARG A 7 -24.13 -57.16 10.75
C ARG A 7 -22.92 -56.58 9.98
N ALA A 8 -23.17 -56.02 8.81
CA ALA A 8 -22.19 -55.23 8.07
C ALA A 8 -22.15 -53.80 8.66
N LEU A 9 -20.98 -53.43 9.17
CA LEU A 9 -20.69 -52.07 9.65
C LEU A 9 -20.29 -51.21 8.44
N VAL A 10 -21.17 -50.28 8.03
CA VAL A 10 -20.87 -49.31 6.98
C VAL A 10 -20.18 -48.14 7.65
N LEU A 11 -18.85 -48.04 7.46
CA LEU A 11 -18.05 -46.88 7.83
C LEU A 11 -18.27 -45.79 6.76
N GLY A 12 -19.07 -44.79 7.11
CA GLY A 12 -19.23 -43.58 6.30
C GLY A 12 -17.99 -42.69 6.42
N PHE A 13 -17.20 -42.61 5.37
CA PHE A 13 -16.16 -41.62 5.24
C PHE A 13 -16.82 -40.28 4.91
N ALA A 14 -16.89 -39.36 5.88
CA ALA A 14 -17.22 -37.96 5.64
C ALA A 14 -15.98 -37.26 5.06
N ALA A 15 -15.95 -37.06 3.75
CA ALA A 15 -14.97 -36.23 3.10
C ALA A 15 -15.23 -34.74 3.44
N ALA A 16 -14.45 -34.18 4.33
CA ALA A 16 -14.43 -32.74 4.55
C ALA A 16 -13.83 -32.05 3.32
N VAL A 17 -14.65 -31.39 2.53
CA VAL A 17 -14.21 -30.51 1.44
C VAL A 17 -13.71 -29.22 2.08
N PRO A 18 -12.42 -28.86 1.92
CA PRO A 18 -11.96 -27.54 2.37
C PRO A 18 -12.60 -26.48 1.46
N VAL A 19 -13.49 -25.68 2.00
CA VAL A 19 -13.96 -24.46 1.37
C VAL A 19 -12.80 -23.48 1.41
N LEU A 20 -11.96 -23.48 0.36
CA LEU A 20 -11.07 -22.36 0.08
C LEU A 20 -11.97 -21.17 -0.28
N GLY A 21 -12.24 -20.35 0.71
CA GLY A 21 -12.83 -19.03 0.50
C GLY A 21 -11.85 -18.19 -0.34
N ALA A 22 -12.00 -18.24 -1.66
CA ALA A 22 -11.37 -17.26 -2.53
C ALA A 22 -11.92 -15.89 -2.13
N ARG A 23 -11.15 -15.11 -1.38
CA ARG A 23 -11.34 -13.66 -1.31
C ARG A 23 -11.14 -13.18 -2.74
N ALA A 24 -12.22 -12.84 -3.41
CA ALA A 24 -12.17 -12.02 -4.61
C ALA A 24 -11.64 -10.65 -4.18
N ALA A 25 -10.33 -10.50 -4.15
CA ALA A 25 -9.72 -9.19 -4.18
C ALA A 25 -10.14 -8.61 -5.53
N PHE A 26 -10.90 -7.51 -5.52
CA PHE A 26 -11.15 -6.75 -6.73
C PHE A 26 -9.79 -6.37 -7.28
N ALA A 27 -9.39 -7.00 -8.38
CA ALA A 27 -8.12 -6.73 -9.01
C ALA A 27 -8.18 -5.28 -9.53
N VAL A 28 -7.31 -4.43 -9.02
CA VAL A 28 -7.11 -3.09 -9.57
C VAL A 28 -6.36 -3.25 -10.88
N ASP A 29 -6.85 -2.64 -11.95
CA ASP A 29 -6.15 -2.64 -13.24
C ASP A 29 -4.87 -1.82 -13.14
N ALA A 30 -3.81 -2.28 -13.82
CA ALA A 30 -2.55 -1.55 -13.85
C ALA A 30 -2.73 -0.21 -14.58
N LEU A 31 -2.25 0.87 -13.97
CA LEU A 31 -2.25 2.19 -14.58
C LEU A 31 -1.45 2.19 -15.91
N PRO A 32 -1.81 3.03 -16.90
CA PRO A 32 -0.93 3.33 -18.03
C PRO A 32 0.43 3.86 -17.55
N ASP A 33 1.51 3.58 -18.27
CA ASP A 33 2.90 3.83 -17.84
C ASP A 33 3.14 5.27 -17.34
N ALA A 34 2.68 6.29 -18.10
CA ALA A 34 2.81 7.69 -17.69
C ALA A 34 1.98 8.03 -16.44
N ARG A 35 0.80 7.41 -16.29
CA ARG A 35 -0.04 7.57 -15.10
C ARG A 35 0.60 6.92 -13.87
N PHE A 36 1.21 5.75 -14.03
CA PHE A 36 1.93 5.11 -12.94
C PHE A 36 3.14 5.92 -12.48
N VAL A 37 3.92 6.49 -13.42
CA VAL A 37 5.04 7.39 -13.08
C VAL A 37 4.54 8.61 -12.31
N GLY A 38 3.46 9.26 -12.77
CA GLY A 38 2.87 10.41 -12.09
C GLY A 38 2.37 10.06 -10.69
N TYR A 39 1.67 8.94 -10.56
CA TYR A 39 1.19 8.41 -9.29
C TYR A 39 2.35 8.15 -8.31
N ALA A 40 3.37 7.42 -8.75
CA ALA A 40 4.52 7.08 -7.92
C ALA A 40 5.31 8.32 -7.45
N GLN A 41 5.46 9.32 -8.33
CA GLN A 41 6.07 10.59 -7.97
C GLN A 41 5.23 11.33 -6.91
N GLN A 42 3.92 11.41 -7.12
CA GLN A 42 2.99 12.07 -6.19
C GLN A 42 3.01 11.42 -4.80
N ILE A 43 3.08 10.09 -4.72
CA ILE A 43 3.20 9.37 -3.44
C ILE A 43 4.54 9.72 -2.77
N ASN A 44 5.66 9.66 -3.49
CA ASN A 44 6.96 10.00 -2.91
C ASN A 44 6.99 11.44 -2.36
N ASP A 45 6.50 12.40 -3.14
CA ASP A 45 6.47 13.81 -2.73
C ASP A 45 5.58 14.02 -1.50
N PHE A 46 4.41 13.37 -1.48
CA PHE A 46 3.49 13.42 -0.34
C PHE A 46 4.12 12.87 0.94
N GLU A 47 4.70 11.68 0.86
CA GLU A 47 5.25 11.00 2.03
C GLU A 47 6.43 11.77 2.64
N ILE A 48 7.27 12.37 1.80
CA ILE A 48 8.36 13.24 2.27
C ILE A 48 7.79 14.50 2.95
N ALA A 49 6.84 15.19 2.30
CA ALA A 49 6.27 16.42 2.84
C ALA A 49 5.46 16.18 4.12
N ALA A 50 4.58 15.18 4.13
CA ALA A 50 3.78 14.81 5.29
C ALA A 50 4.66 14.33 6.45
N GLY A 51 5.72 13.57 6.15
CA GLY A 51 6.70 13.14 7.14
C GLY A 51 7.43 14.32 7.80
N GLN A 52 7.87 15.30 7.02
CA GLN A 52 8.51 16.51 7.54
C GLN A 52 7.56 17.31 8.46
N MET A 53 6.28 17.44 8.07
CA MET A 53 5.27 18.05 8.92
C MET A 53 5.12 17.27 10.24
N ALA A 54 5.08 15.94 10.19
CA ALA A 54 4.93 15.11 11.37
C ALA A 54 6.10 15.24 12.34
N LEU A 55 7.34 15.33 11.83
CA LEU A 55 8.52 15.56 12.67
C LEU A 55 8.51 16.94 13.35
N THR A 56 7.83 17.92 12.77
CA THR A 56 7.72 19.27 13.34
C THR A 56 6.55 19.41 14.32
N LYS A 57 5.40 18.80 13.98
CA LYS A 57 4.12 19.06 14.67
C LYS A 57 3.76 18.00 15.73
N SER A 58 4.29 16.79 15.62
CA SER A 58 3.96 15.70 16.53
C SER A 58 5.04 15.48 17.59
N THR A 59 4.60 15.22 18.81
CA THR A 59 5.43 14.71 19.91
C THR A 59 5.23 13.22 20.14
N ASN A 60 4.30 12.58 19.43
CA ASN A 60 4.03 11.15 19.52
C ASN A 60 5.17 10.36 18.86
N GLU A 61 5.85 9.52 19.64
CA GLU A 61 7.01 8.76 19.18
C GLU A 61 6.68 7.82 18.02
N ASN A 62 5.50 7.19 18.00
CA ASN A 62 5.09 6.30 16.92
C ASN A 62 4.85 7.07 15.61
N VAL A 63 4.24 8.26 15.69
CA VAL A 63 4.06 9.16 14.53
C VAL A 63 5.41 9.59 13.99
N ARG A 64 6.31 10.03 14.86
CA ARG A 64 7.67 10.47 14.48
C ARG A 64 8.51 9.34 13.89
N ALA A 65 8.42 8.14 14.46
CA ALA A 65 9.13 6.95 13.96
C ALA A 65 8.62 6.55 12.55
N PHE A 66 7.30 6.57 12.35
CA PHE A 66 6.71 6.36 11.03
C PHE A 66 7.21 7.41 10.03
N ALA A 67 7.12 8.68 10.40
CA ALA A 67 7.51 9.82 9.56
C ALA A 67 8.99 9.75 9.13
N SER A 68 9.90 9.49 10.07
CA SER A 68 11.33 9.36 9.76
C SER A 68 11.61 8.23 8.78
N ARG A 69 10.94 7.09 8.96
CA ARG A 69 11.07 5.95 8.05
C ARG A 69 10.48 6.25 6.67
N ALA A 70 9.31 6.90 6.61
CA ALA A 70 8.67 7.27 5.36
C ALA A 70 9.54 8.23 4.54
N ILE A 71 10.10 9.27 5.17
CA ILE A 71 11.03 10.21 4.49
C ILE A 71 12.21 9.47 3.86
N ALA A 72 12.89 8.62 4.61
CA ALA A 72 14.05 7.89 4.10
C ALA A 72 13.67 6.99 2.93
N LEU A 73 12.62 6.18 3.10
CA LEU A 73 12.16 5.22 2.10
C LEU A 73 11.73 5.90 0.80
N HIS A 74 10.93 6.97 0.89
CA HIS A 74 10.41 7.65 -0.29
C HIS A 74 11.43 8.57 -0.96
N SER A 75 12.43 9.08 -0.23
CA SER A 75 13.57 9.76 -0.84
C SER A 75 14.39 8.83 -1.74
N ASP A 76 14.66 7.61 -1.27
CA ASP A 76 15.34 6.60 -2.06
C ASP A 76 14.46 6.09 -3.23
N ALA A 77 13.16 5.89 -3.00
CA ALA A 77 12.21 5.47 -4.03
C ALA A 77 12.10 6.50 -5.16
N ALA A 78 12.13 7.80 -4.85
CA ALA A 78 12.11 8.88 -5.85
C ALA A 78 13.34 8.82 -6.78
N GLN A 79 14.53 8.53 -6.23
CA GLN A 79 15.75 8.36 -7.04
C GLN A 79 15.66 7.14 -7.96
N ARG A 80 15.16 6.00 -7.42
CA ARG A 80 14.93 4.79 -8.22
C ARG A 80 13.86 4.99 -9.30
N LEU A 81 12.81 5.77 -8.99
CA LEU A 81 11.78 6.12 -9.97
C LEU A 81 12.35 6.96 -11.12
N ALA A 82 13.19 7.96 -10.81
CA ALA A 82 13.82 8.80 -11.82
C ALA A 82 14.66 7.96 -12.80
N LYS A 83 15.42 6.98 -12.29
CA LYS A 83 16.18 6.02 -13.11
C LYS A 83 15.26 5.16 -13.96
N ALA A 84 14.25 4.53 -13.36
CA ALA A 84 13.31 3.64 -14.06
C ALA A 84 12.55 4.39 -15.15
N ARG A 85 12.15 5.65 -14.88
CA ARG A 85 11.49 6.53 -15.86
C ARG A 85 12.40 6.85 -17.05
N SER A 86 13.67 7.14 -16.80
CA SER A 86 14.64 7.40 -17.85
C SER A 86 14.85 6.17 -18.72
N GLU A 87 15.02 4.98 -18.13
CA GLU A 87 15.14 3.70 -18.84
C GLU A 87 13.87 3.37 -19.64
N ALA A 88 12.71 3.75 -19.12
CA ALA A 88 11.42 3.53 -19.77
C ALA A 88 11.15 4.46 -20.95
N GLY A 89 11.86 5.59 -21.05
CA GLY A 89 11.58 6.64 -22.04
C GLY A 89 10.22 7.31 -21.81
N VAL A 90 9.71 7.33 -20.57
CA VAL A 90 8.38 7.85 -20.24
C VAL A 90 8.47 9.29 -19.74
N SER A 91 7.82 10.19 -20.45
CA SER A 91 7.54 11.54 -19.97
C SER A 91 6.18 11.59 -19.29
N TYR A 92 6.08 12.35 -18.19
CA TYR A 92 4.80 12.62 -17.54
C TYR A 92 4.75 14.10 -17.12
N ALA A 93 3.55 14.65 -17.06
CA ALA A 93 3.28 15.93 -16.42
C ALA A 93 2.53 15.68 -15.10
N PRO A 94 2.91 16.36 -14.00
CA PRO A 94 2.18 16.26 -12.75
C PRO A 94 0.71 16.66 -12.96
N ASP A 95 -0.20 15.84 -12.42
CA ASP A 95 -1.64 16.14 -12.38
C ASP A 95 -2.05 16.22 -10.91
N PRO A 96 -2.12 17.43 -10.33
CA PRO A 96 -2.45 17.61 -8.91
C PRO A 96 -3.89 17.22 -8.57
N SER A 97 -4.77 17.05 -9.58
CA SER A 97 -6.14 16.59 -9.40
C SER A 97 -6.27 15.07 -9.43
N SER A 98 -5.19 14.36 -9.79
CA SER A 98 -5.18 12.90 -9.85
C SER A 98 -5.28 12.30 -8.44
N PRO A 99 -6.11 11.25 -8.24
CA PRO A 99 -6.09 10.51 -6.99
C PRO A 99 -4.74 9.82 -6.72
N PRO A 100 -4.33 9.70 -5.45
CA PRO A 100 -4.98 10.27 -4.28
C PRO A 100 -4.77 11.80 -4.21
N ASN A 101 -5.77 12.54 -3.69
CA ASN A 101 -5.67 14.01 -3.59
C ASN A 101 -4.71 14.41 -2.45
N THR A 102 -3.43 14.19 -2.66
CA THR A 102 -2.36 14.40 -1.68
C THR A 102 -2.20 15.86 -1.27
N GLN A 103 -2.48 16.81 -2.17
CA GLN A 103 -2.40 18.24 -1.85
C GLN A 103 -3.47 18.67 -0.85
N ALA A 104 -4.71 18.22 -1.00
CA ALA A 104 -5.76 18.51 -0.03
C ALA A 104 -5.46 17.91 1.34
N ILE A 105 -4.85 16.72 1.38
CA ILE A 105 -4.42 16.09 2.63
C ILE A 105 -3.32 16.94 3.29
N LEU A 106 -2.30 17.38 2.54
CA LEU A 106 -1.22 18.23 3.07
C LEU A 106 -1.76 19.56 3.58
N GLN A 107 -2.68 20.20 2.87
CA GLN A 107 -3.33 21.43 3.32
C GLN A 107 -4.08 21.22 4.63
N ARG A 108 -4.84 20.13 4.76
CA ARG A 108 -5.53 19.79 6.00
C ARG A 108 -4.56 19.58 7.15
N LEU A 109 -3.48 18.79 6.94
CA LEU A 109 -2.46 18.53 7.96
C LEU A 109 -1.77 19.82 8.40
N ASN A 110 -1.52 20.74 7.46
CA ASN A 110 -0.88 22.01 7.78
C ASN A 110 -1.67 22.87 8.78
N GLY A 111 -3.00 22.78 8.74
CA GLY A 111 -3.90 23.52 9.65
C GLY A 111 -4.12 22.85 11.02
N LEU A 112 -3.44 21.74 11.33
CA LEU A 112 -3.65 20.96 12.55
C LEU A 112 -2.35 20.85 13.36
N ASP A 113 -2.50 20.66 14.69
CA ASP A 113 -1.40 20.42 15.62
C ASP A 113 -1.78 19.38 16.68
N GLY A 114 -0.78 18.84 17.40
CA GLY A 114 -0.96 17.91 18.52
C GLY A 114 -1.80 16.67 18.15
N ALA A 115 -2.69 16.26 19.04
CA ALA A 115 -3.47 15.02 18.88
C ALA A 115 -4.38 15.03 17.65
N GLN A 116 -4.87 16.21 17.21
CA GLN A 116 -5.68 16.30 15.99
C GLN A 116 -4.82 16.07 14.73
N PHE A 117 -3.60 16.62 14.73
CA PHE A 117 -2.62 16.32 13.69
C PHE A 117 -2.32 14.83 13.65
N ASP A 118 -1.96 14.22 14.80
CA ASP A 118 -1.56 12.82 14.89
C ASP A 118 -2.66 11.88 14.37
N THR A 119 -3.90 12.10 14.80
CA THR A 119 -5.04 11.28 14.35
C THR A 119 -5.29 11.44 12.84
N THR A 120 -5.24 12.68 12.33
CA THR A 120 -5.48 12.96 10.93
C THR A 120 -4.34 12.39 10.06
N TYR A 121 -3.10 12.53 10.51
CA TYR A 121 -1.92 11.96 9.85
C TYR A 121 -2.01 10.43 9.78
N ALA A 122 -2.29 9.76 10.91
CA ALA A 122 -2.39 8.30 10.95
C ALA A 122 -3.47 7.76 10.00
N ASN A 123 -4.65 8.39 9.96
CA ASN A 123 -5.72 8.01 9.05
C ASN A 123 -5.38 8.28 7.59
N ALA A 124 -4.72 9.40 7.29
CA ALA A 124 -4.24 9.70 5.94
C ALA A 124 -3.21 8.67 5.48
N GLN A 125 -2.23 8.33 6.33
CA GLN A 125 -1.23 7.32 6.04
C GLN A 125 -1.86 5.94 5.76
N LEU A 126 -2.86 5.53 6.54
CA LEU A 126 -3.56 4.28 6.30
C LEU A 126 -4.22 4.25 4.92
N GLY A 127 -4.89 5.33 4.53
CA GLY A 127 -5.55 5.45 3.23
C GLY A 127 -4.54 5.44 2.07
N ILE A 128 -3.50 6.27 2.15
CA ILE A 128 -2.45 6.38 1.13
C ILE A 128 -1.68 5.06 0.98
N CYS A 129 -1.25 4.43 2.07
CA CYS A 129 -0.51 3.17 2.00
C CYS A 129 -1.38 2.03 1.46
N THR A 130 -2.70 2.02 1.75
CA THR A 130 -3.63 1.01 1.20
C THR A 130 -3.75 1.15 -0.32
N ASP A 131 -3.92 2.38 -0.80
CA ASP A 131 -4.01 2.64 -2.25
C ASP A 131 -2.66 2.36 -2.94
N ALA A 132 -1.54 2.80 -2.35
CA ALA A 132 -0.21 2.57 -2.91
C ALA A 132 0.12 1.08 -3.03
N GLU A 133 -0.16 0.28 -2.00
CA GLU A 133 0.04 -1.17 -2.07
C GLU A 133 -0.75 -1.80 -3.24
N ALA A 134 -2.01 -1.40 -3.42
CA ALA A 134 -2.84 -1.90 -4.51
C ALA A 134 -2.32 -1.49 -5.89
N GLN A 135 -1.94 -0.21 -6.08
CA GLN A 135 -1.45 0.30 -7.38
C GLN A 135 -0.08 -0.28 -7.75
N TYR A 136 0.84 -0.34 -6.79
CA TYR A 136 2.15 -0.98 -7.03
C TYR A 136 2.01 -2.49 -7.26
N GLY A 137 1.11 -3.16 -6.54
CA GLY A 137 0.79 -4.57 -6.74
C GLY A 137 0.26 -4.83 -8.16
N ALA A 138 -0.73 -4.07 -8.60
CA ALA A 138 -1.29 -4.16 -9.94
C ALA A 138 -0.24 -3.91 -11.04
N TYR A 139 0.58 -2.84 -10.89
CA TYR A 139 1.59 -2.50 -11.87
C TYR A 139 2.76 -3.48 -11.90
N SER A 140 3.16 -4.03 -10.74
CA SER A 140 4.22 -5.05 -10.66
C SER A 140 3.91 -6.32 -11.44
N GLN A 141 2.64 -6.64 -11.58
CA GLN A 141 2.15 -7.82 -12.31
C GLN A 141 1.84 -7.50 -13.78
N ASN A 142 1.12 -6.42 -14.04
CA ASN A 142 0.46 -6.16 -15.31
C ASN A 142 0.97 -4.91 -16.05
N GLY A 143 1.92 -4.15 -15.47
CA GLY A 143 2.51 -2.96 -16.10
C GLY A 143 3.17 -3.32 -17.43
N ARG A 144 2.96 -2.48 -18.47
CA ARG A 144 3.46 -2.77 -19.82
C ARG A 144 4.96 -2.53 -19.96
N ASN A 145 5.48 -1.47 -19.35
CA ASN A 145 6.90 -1.13 -19.42
C ASN A 145 7.74 -1.97 -18.47
N GLY A 146 8.73 -2.67 -18.98
CA GLY A 146 9.58 -3.58 -18.20
C GLY A 146 10.43 -2.89 -17.13
N ALA A 147 10.94 -1.66 -17.37
CA ALA A 147 11.73 -0.91 -16.39
C ALA A 147 10.86 -0.44 -15.22
N LEU A 148 9.68 0.10 -15.51
CA LEU A 148 8.72 0.54 -14.50
C LEU A 148 8.13 -0.64 -13.73
N ARG A 149 7.91 -1.78 -14.39
CA ARG A 149 7.45 -3.00 -13.71
C ARG A 149 8.48 -3.50 -12.70
N ARG A 150 9.78 -3.53 -13.07
CA ARG A 150 10.85 -3.88 -12.12
C ARG A 150 10.92 -2.90 -10.94
N TYR A 151 10.73 -1.61 -11.19
CA TYR A 151 10.62 -0.62 -10.12
C TYR A 151 9.46 -0.94 -9.17
N ALA A 152 8.25 -1.16 -9.70
CA ALA A 152 7.09 -1.51 -8.88
C ALA A 152 7.31 -2.79 -8.08
N GLN A 153 7.93 -3.82 -8.68
CA GLN A 153 8.28 -5.08 -8.00
C GLN A 153 9.26 -4.87 -6.83
N ALA A 154 10.24 -3.97 -7.01
CA ALA A 154 11.22 -3.67 -5.97
C ALA A 154 10.62 -2.84 -4.83
N GLU A 155 9.65 -1.94 -5.13
CA GLU A 155 9.01 -1.09 -4.12
C GLU A 155 7.84 -1.77 -3.38
N LEU A 156 7.19 -2.76 -3.98
CA LEU A 156 6.00 -3.40 -3.40
C LEU A 156 6.21 -3.92 -1.96
N PRO A 157 7.31 -4.60 -1.62
CA PRO A 157 7.57 -5.02 -0.23
C PRO A 157 7.68 -3.83 0.74
N HIS A 158 8.19 -2.69 0.28
CA HIS A 158 8.28 -1.47 1.07
C HIS A 158 6.88 -0.89 1.34
N MET A 159 6.01 -0.83 0.31
CA MET A 159 4.62 -0.38 0.46
C MET A 159 3.85 -1.29 1.43
N GLN A 160 4.02 -2.60 1.34
CA GLN A 160 3.41 -3.57 2.25
C GLN A 160 3.87 -3.37 3.71
N GLY A 161 5.17 -3.21 3.93
CA GLY A 161 5.71 -2.93 5.26
C GLY A 161 5.24 -1.60 5.85
N GLN A 162 5.09 -0.57 5.01
CA GLN A 162 4.59 0.73 5.41
C GLN A 162 3.09 0.67 5.75
N LEU A 163 2.28 -0.06 4.96
CA LEU A 163 0.88 -0.30 5.24
C LEU A 163 0.66 -0.99 6.59
N GLU A 164 1.46 -2.01 6.91
CA GLU A 164 1.40 -2.67 8.22
C GLU A 164 1.72 -1.71 9.37
N PHE A 165 2.69 -0.80 9.19
CA PHE A 165 2.97 0.23 10.18
C PHE A 165 1.83 1.25 10.27
N ALA A 166 1.27 1.70 9.16
CA ALA A 166 0.14 2.64 9.13
C ALA A 166 -1.11 2.06 9.82
N ARG A 167 -1.39 0.77 9.65
CA ARG A 167 -2.48 0.08 10.36
C ARG A 167 -2.31 0.14 11.87
N ARG A 168 -1.10 -0.12 12.37
CA ARG A 168 -0.81 -0.01 13.82
C ARG A 168 -0.94 1.42 14.29
N LEU A 169 -0.44 2.37 13.52
CA LEU A 169 -0.49 3.78 13.85
C LEU A 169 -1.94 4.29 13.97
N ALA A 170 -2.79 3.96 13.00
CA ALA A 170 -4.21 4.33 12.98
C ALA A 170 -5.04 3.56 14.03
N GLY A 171 -4.65 2.33 14.36
CA GLY A 171 -5.30 1.50 15.37
C GLY A 171 -4.97 1.88 16.83
N GLY A 172 -4.06 2.82 17.07
CA GLY A 172 -3.72 3.32 18.41
C GLY A 172 -3.04 2.30 19.34
N ARG A 173 -2.37 1.27 18.78
CA ARG A 173 -1.66 0.22 19.54
C ARG A 173 -0.17 0.27 19.29
#